data_1bb6c413f4617aa5624bf8ff20c4d0f8
#
_entry.id   1bb6c413f4617aa5624bf8ff20c4d0f8
#
_cell.length_a   1.000
_cell.length_b   1.000
_cell.length_c   1.000
_cell.angle_alpha   90.00
_cell.angle_beta   90.00
_cell.angle_gamma   90.00
#
_symmetry.space_group_name_H-M   'P 1'
#
loop_
_entity.id
_entity.type
_entity.pdbx_description
1 polymer ?
#
loop_
_entity_poly.entity_id
_entity_poly.type
_entity_poly.pdbx_seq_one_letter_code
_entity_poly.pdbx_strand_id
1 'polypeptide(L)'
;MDEFLVDHELLKSGQFADLCQTTKETLRHWRSIGLLKPVAVSEAGYALYSPLQWADFLLITSLQDSGCSLADIRRYLARPTAAELDEVLAERVDALKAERQRLLRRQRLLENTLRRARALDGWLCSGDRFRLEECAEARFRDIDLSCAFAKKDSAAASEAQQAIDILTERYGTTPDTDGAELQNIYRIGRAAFLSGHPETDFHACLPLAKRYNGNGNQTVRAAGTYLKWLRTTCIADELGASTFPHGAYDELRRELDRRNLAPLGDVFEIELSLYSGDWTETVYTEVSVRVG
;
A
#
# COMPACT_ATOMS: atom_id res chain seq x y z
N MET A 1 -19.93 -16.03 50.96
CA MET A 1 -19.60 -16.45 49.59
C MET A 1 -18.26 -17.22 49.60
N ASP A 2 -18.04 -18.00 50.67
CA ASP A 2 -16.77 -18.68 50.97
C ASP A 2 -16.90 -20.20 51.03
N GLU A 3 -18.02 -20.76 50.58
CA GLU A 3 -18.32 -22.18 50.72
C GLU A 3 -18.10 -23.05 49.48
N PHE A 4 -17.56 -22.44 48.36
CA PHE A 4 -17.24 -23.14 47.14
C PHE A 4 -15.72 -23.40 46.93
N LEU A 5 -14.89 -23.09 47.91
CA LEU A 5 -13.48 -23.48 47.96
C LEU A 5 -13.30 -24.92 48.47
N VAL A 6 -14.09 -25.83 47.94
CA VAL A 6 -14.04 -27.24 48.33
C VAL A 6 -12.72 -27.85 47.81
N ASP A 7 -11.82 -28.15 48.72
CA ASP A 7 -10.87 -29.27 48.75
C ASP A 7 -10.08 -29.57 47.47
N HIS A 8 -9.69 -28.55 46.74
CA HIS A 8 -8.68 -28.74 45.71
C HIS A 8 -7.29 -28.53 46.29
N GLU A 9 -6.51 -29.58 46.28
CA GLU A 9 -5.12 -29.55 46.74
C GLU A 9 -4.38 -28.42 45.98
N LEU A 10 -3.80 -27.47 46.73
CA LEU A 10 -3.07 -26.33 46.16
C LEU A 10 -1.76 -26.84 45.52
N LEU A 11 -1.50 -26.37 44.30
CA LEU A 11 -0.34 -26.75 43.51
C LEU A 11 0.84 -25.82 43.80
N LYS A 12 2.03 -26.38 43.97
CA LYS A 12 3.27 -25.62 43.97
C LYS A 12 3.51 -25.05 42.56
N SER A 13 4.31 -23.97 42.46
CA SER A 13 4.61 -23.31 41.16
C SER A 13 5.06 -24.26 40.05
N GLY A 14 5.75 -25.37 40.39
CA GLY A 14 6.14 -26.35 39.38
C GLY A 14 4.96 -27.15 38.86
N GLN A 15 4.12 -27.67 39.74
CA GLN A 15 2.93 -28.44 39.38
C GLN A 15 1.92 -27.60 38.62
N PHE A 16 1.78 -26.35 39.01
CA PHE A 16 0.91 -25.40 38.29
C PHE A 16 1.48 -25.00 36.91
N ALA A 17 2.81 -24.85 36.81
CA ALA A 17 3.48 -24.64 35.53
C ALA A 17 3.27 -25.81 34.56
N ASP A 18 3.38 -27.04 35.08
CA ASP A 18 3.14 -28.26 34.30
C ASP A 18 1.67 -28.34 33.84
N LEU A 19 0.71 -28.04 34.73
CA LEU A 19 -0.71 -27.96 34.39
C LEU A 19 -0.99 -26.95 33.27
N CYS A 20 -0.34 -25.78 33.33
CA CYS A 20 -0.49 -24.69 32.35
C CYS A 20 0.38 -24.84 31.10
N GLN A 21 1.21 -25.90 31.01
CA GLN A 21 2.19 -26.11 29.96
C GLN A 21 3.12 -24.89 29.77
N THR A 22 3.58 -24.32 30.89
CA THR A 22 4.43 -23.11 30.91
C THR A 22 5.66 -23.32 31.79
N THR A 23 6.47 -22.31 31.99
CA THR A 23 7.66 -22.34 32.83
C THR A 23 7.43 -21.70 34.20
N LYS A 24 8.21 -22.16 35.20
CA LYS A 24 8.21 -21.51 36.53
C LYS A 24 8.65 -20.05 36.44
N GLU A 25 9.49 -19.69 35.47
CA GLU A 25 9.98 -18.35 35.21
C GLU A 25 8.84 -17.45 34.75
N THR A 26 7.98 -17.96 33.86
CA THR A 26 6.77 -17.23 33.41
C THR A 26 5.85 -16.90 34.59
N LEU A 27 5.55 -17.91 35.43
CA LEU A 27 4.72 -17.71 36.60
C LEU A 27 5.35 -16.74 37.61
N ARG A 28 6.67 -16.80 37.81
CA ARG A 28 7.40 -15.89 38.68
C ARG A 28 7.35 -14.46 38.14
N HIS A 29 7.53 -14.28 36.82
CA HIS A 29 7.41 -13.00 36.16
C HIS A 29 5.99 -12.43 36.32
N TRP A 30 4.95 -13.21 36.00
CA TRP A 30 3.57 -12.78 36.11
C TRP A 30 3.18 -12.42 37.56
N ARG A 31 3.68 -13.19 38.55
CA ARG A 31 3.57 -12.86 39.97
C ARG A 31 4.21 -11.50 40.28
N SER A 32 5.44 -11.28 39.81
CA SER A 32 6.21 -10.05 40.09
C SER A 32 5.54 -8.79 39.55
N ILE A 33 4.88 -8.88 38.39
CA ILE A 33 4.13 -7.77 37.79
C ILE A 33 2.65 -7.71 38.22
N GLY A 34 2.23 -8.64 39.08
CA GLY A 34 0.88 -8.68 39.64
C GLY A 34 -0.20 -9.17 38.68
N LEU A 35 0.18 -9.89 37.61
CA LEU A 35 -0.73 -10.39 36.58
C LEU A 35 -1.44 -11.68 37.04
N LEU A 36 -0.71 -12.63 37.61
CA LEU A 36 -1.27 -13.84 38.23
C LEU A 36 -0.66 -14.02 39.61
N LYS A 37 -1.46 -13.87 40.66
CA LYS A 37 -1.01 -13.97 42.03
C LYS A 37 -1.34 -15.36 42.59
N PRO A 38 -0.43 -15.99 43.38
CA PRO A 38 -0.74 -17.23 44.09
C PRO A 38 -1.88 -16.97 45.09
N VAL A 39 -2.72 -17.96 45.35
CA VAL A 39 -3.80 -17.89 46.34
C VAL A 39 -3.26 -17.94 47.75
N ALA A 40 -2.10 -18.57 47.95
CA ALA A 40 -1.43 -18.67 49.28
C ALA A 40 0.09 -18.74 49.13
N VAL A 41 0.76 -18.52 50.23
CA VAL A 41 2.20 -18.78 50.36
C VAL A 41 2.38 -19.75 51.56
N SER A 42 3.09 -20.87 51.34
CA SER A 42 3.33 -21.83 52.45
C SER A 42 4.24 -21.23 53.50
N GLU A 43 4.28 -21.86 54.70
CA GLU A 43 5.22 -21.48 55.77
C GLU A 43 6.67 -21.46 55.34
N ALA A 44 7.03 -22.34 54.38
CA ALA A 44 8.38 -22.43 53.77
C ALA A 44 8.57 -21.38 52.64
N GLY A 45 7.65 -20.45 52.40
CA GLY A 45 7.74 -19.36 51.40
C GLY A 45 7.39 -19.78 49.96
N TYR A 46 6.88 -20.97 49.70
CA TYR A 46 6.48 -21.42 48.38
C TYR A 46 5.13 -20.81 47.97
N ALA A 47 5.08 -20.31 46.73
CA ALA A 47 3.82 -19.85 46.12
C ALA A 47 2.94 -21.07 45.80
N LEU A 48 1.67 -20.97 46.21
CA LEU A 48 0.64 -22.00 46.03
C LEU A 48 -0.48 -21.44 45.16
N TYR A 49 -0.85 -22.20 44.14
CA TYR A 49 -1.87 -21.87 43.16
C TYR A 49 -3.04 -22.83 43.25
N SER A 50 -4.25 -22.33 43.06
CA SER A 50 -5.42 -23.18 42.88
C SER A 50 -5.46 -23.73 41.45
N PRO A 51 -5.85 -25.00 41.22
CA PRO A 51 -6.10 -25.51 39.88
C PRO A 51 -7.10 -24.67 39.08
N LEU A 52 -8.05 -24.01 39.76
CA LEU A 52 -9.04 -23.11 39.11
C LEU A 52 -8.39 -21.87 38.45
N GLN A 53 -7.22 -21.45 38.92
CA GLN A 53 -6.46 -20.34 38.28
C GLN A 53 -5.91 -20.72 36.90
N TRP A 54 -6.07 -21.95 36.45
CA TRP A 54 -5.83 -22.35 35.07
C TRP A 54 -6.69 -21.53 34.07
N ALA A 55 -7.94 -21.21 34.46
CA ALA A 55 -8.80 -20.35 33.62
C ALA A 55 -8.24 -18.91 33.49
N ASP A 56 -7.71 -18.34 34.58
CA ASP A 56 -7.05 -17.05 34.56
C ASP A 56 -5.79 -17.09 33.68
N PHE A 57 -5.02 -18.17 33.80
CA PHE A 57 -3.83 -18.38 32.98
C PHE A 57 -4.18 -18.44 31.49
N LEU A 58 -5.20 -19.20 31.09
CA LEU A 58 -5.68 -19.27 29.70
C LEU A 58 -6.15 -17.92 29.19
N LEU A 59 -6.90 -17.17 29.99
CA LEU A 59 -7.37 -15.85 29.62
C LEU A 59 -6.20 -14.90 29.35
N ILE A 60 -5.21 -14.85 30.26
CA ILE A 60 -4.01 -14.03 30.10
C ILE A 60 -3.26 -14.41 28.81
N THR A 61 -3.04 -15.71 28.60
CA THR A 61 -2.34 -16.21 27.40
C THR A 61 -3.09 -15.86 26.13
N SER A 62 -4.42 -16.06 26.09
CA SER A 62 -5.24 -15.74 24.93
C SER A 62 -5.21 -14.25 24.58
N LEU A 63 -5.24 -13.37 25.57
CA LEU A 63 -5.12 -11.93 25.37
C LEU A 63 -3.71 -11.53 24.89
N GLN A 64 -2.65 -12.16 25.42
CA GLN A 64 -1.27 -11.97 24.95
C GLN A 64 -1.08 -12.43 23.50
N ASP A 65 -1.58 -13.60 23.15
CA ASP A 65 -1.51 -14.14 21.78
C ASP A 65 -2.28 -13.27 20.79
N SER A 66 -3.34 -12.62 21.26
CA SER A 66 -4.06 -11.59 20.51
C SER A 66 -3.27 -10.28 20.42
N GLY A 67 -2.12 -10.15 21.08
CA GLY A 67 -1.23 -9.01 21.09
C GLY A 67 -1.65 -7.89 22.03
N CYS A 68 -2.50 -8.15 23.02
CA CYS A 68 -2.73 -7.22 24.12
C CYS A 68 -1.47 -7.08 24.97
N SER A 69 -1.15 -5.87 25.43
CA SER A 69 0.00 -5.66 26.31
C SER A 69 -0.26 -6.22 27.71
N LEU A 70 0.81 -6.64 28.40
CA LEU A 70 0.68 -7.05 29.82
C LEU A 70 0.09 -5.97 30.69
N ALA A 71 0.26 -4.70 30.35
CA ALA A 71 -0.33 -3.58 31.06
C ALA A 71 -1.86 -3.53 30.89
N ASP A 72 -2.35 -3.74 29.70
CA ASP A 72 -3.80 -3.75 29.38
C ASP A 72 -4.46 -4.95 30.02
N ILE A 73 -3.85 -6.14 29.94
CA ILE A 73 -4.34 -7.35 30.59
C ILE A 73 -4.42 -7.14 32.11
N ARG A 74 -3.41 -6.53 32.73
CA ARG A 74 -3.40 -6.22 34.17
C ARG A 74 -4.48 -5.20 34.51
N ARG A 75 -4.72 -4.19 33.66
CA ARG A 75 -5.81 -3.20 33.85
C ARG A 75 -7.17 -3.90 33.90
N TYR A 76 -7.41 -4.78 32.93
CA TYR A 76 -8.64 -5.59 32.87
C TYR A 76 -8.80 -6.49 34.12
N LEU A 77 -7.75 -7.25 34.49
CA LEU A 77 -7.81 -8.15 35.66
C LEU A 77 -8.01 -7.42 36.99
N ALA A 78 -7.61 -6.14 37.08
CA ALA A 78 -7.86 -5.30 38.23
C ALA A 78 -9.35 -4.90 38.37
N ARG A 79 -10.09 -4.86 37.26
CA ARG A 79 -11.53 -4.56 37.18
C ARG A 79 -12.19 -5.42 36.12
N PRO A 80 -12.44 -6.72 36.38
CA PRO A 80 -12.92 -7.65 35.36
C PRO A 80 -14.41 -7.38 35.05
N THR A 81 -14.68 -6.34 34.26
CA THR A 81 -16.00 -6.00 33.77
C THR A 81 -16.07 -6.18 32.27
N ALA A 82 -17.27 -6.40 31.73
CA ALA A 82 -17.49 -6.48 30.30
C ALA A 82 -17.06 -5.19 29.57
N ALA A 83 -17.27 -4.03 30.21
CA ALA A 83 -16.89 -2.74 29.65
C ALA A 83 -15.36 -2.58 29.52
N GLU A 84 -14.60 -2.98 30.54
CA GLU A 84 -13.14 -2.91 30.52
C GLU A 84 -12.54 -3.89 29.48
N LEU A 85 -13.15 -5.09 29.35
CA LEU A 85 -12.75 -6.06 28.36
C LEU A 85 -13.04 -5.55 26.95
N ASP A 86 -14.21 -4.96 26.74
CA ASP A 86 -14.60 -4.37 25.44
C ASP A 86 -13.61 -3.28 25.02
N GLU A 87 -13.24 -2.38 25.94
CA GLU A 87 -12.26 -1.31 25.68
C GLU A 87 -10.90 -1.88 25.24
N VAL A 88 -10.33 -2.83 25.99
CA VAL A 88 -9.03 -3.46 25.69
C VAL A 88 -9.08 -4.18 24.33
N LEU A 89 -10.16 -4.92 24.06
CA LEU A 89 -10.31 -5.66 22.81
C LEU A 89 -10.57 -4.74 21.61
N ALA A 90 -11.39 -3.68 21.78
CA ALA A 90 -11.66 -2.71 20.73
C ALA A 90 -10.39 -2.00 20.28
N GLU A 91 -9.59 -1.48 21.22
CA GLU A 91 -8.28 -0.87 20.91
C GLU A 91 -7.38 -1.82 20.11
N ARG A 92 -7.35 -3.09 20.50
CA ARG A 92 -6.51 -4.08 19.81
C ARG A 92 -7.04 -4.43 18.43
N VAL A 93 -8.34 -4.60 18.27
CA VAL A 93 -8.99 -4.83 16.98
C VAL A 93 -8.70 -3.68 16.01
N ASP A 94 -8.77 -2.43 16.48
CA ASP A 94 -8.50 -1.27 15.64
C ASP A 94 -7.02 -1.16 15.26
N ALA A 95 -6.10 -1.47 16.17
CA ALA A 95 -4.67 -1.58 15.87
C ALA A 95 -4.39 -2.65 14.80
N LEU A 96 -5.02 -3.83 14.90
CA LEU A 96 -4.89 -4.89 13.90
C LEU A 96 -5.49 -4.50 12.54
N LYS A 97 -6.60 -3.77 12.52
CA LYS A 97 -7.18 -3.23 11.28
C LYS A 97 -6.20 -2.26 10.60
N ALA A 98 -5.61 -1.34 11.37
CA ALA A 98 -4.61 -0.39 10.86
C ALA A 98 -3.37 -1.11 10.31
N GLU A 99 -2.82 -2.08 11.04
CA GLU A 99 -1.67 -2.86 10.59
C GLU A 99 -2.00 -3.67 9.33
N ARG A 100 -3.17 -4.30 9.26
CA ARG A 100 -3.63 -4.99 8.05
C ARG A 100 -3.69 -4.06 6.84
N GLN A 101 -4.22 -2.85 7.01
CA GLN A 101 -4.27 -1.87 5.94
C GLN A 101 -2.86 -1.47 5.48
N ARG A 102 -1.94 -1.25 6.43
CA ARG A 102 -0.55 -0.95 6.14
C ARG A 102 0.15 -2.07 5.37
N LEU A 103 -0.05 -3.32 5.77
CA LEU A 103 0.51 -4.49 5.08
C LEU A 103 -0.08 -4.65 3.66
N LEU A 104 -1.39 -4.45 3.49
CA LEU A 104 -2.02 -4.49 2.17
C LEU A 104 -1.50 -3.40 1.23
N ARG A 105 -1.22 -2.19 1.75
CA ARG A 105 -0.59 -1.13 0.97
C ARG A 105 0.83 -1.53 0.53
N ARG A 106 1.66 -2.02 1.44
CA ARG A 106 3.02 -2.50 1.12
C ARG A 106 3.01 -3.65 0.09
N GLN A 107 2.08 -4.59 0.23
CA GLN A 107 1.91 -5.67 -0.73
C GLN A 107 1.60 -5.13 -2.13
N ARG A 108 0.64 -4.20 -2.26
CA ARG A 108 0.30 -3.58 -3.55
C ARG A 108 1.50 -2.88 -4.19
N LEU A 109 2.28 -2.14 -3.40
CA LEU A 109 3.51 -1.50 -3.88
C LEU A 109 4.45 -2.53 -4.51
N LEU A 110 4.75 -3.61 -3.79
CA LEU A 110 5.65 -4.65 -4.28
C LEU A 110 5.10 -5.34 -5.53
N GLU A 111 3.80 -5.66 -5.56
CA GLU A 111 3.14 -6.25 -6.72
C GLU A 111 3.19 -5.34 -7.95
N ASN A 112 2.97 -4.03 -7.78
CA ASN A 112 3.06 -3.05 -8.84
C ASN A 112 4.49 -2.91 -9.37
N THR A 113 5.47 -2.81 -8.47
CA THR A 113 6.90 -2.77 -8.84
C THR A 113 7.31 -4.03 -9.61
N LEU A 114 6.89 -5.20 -9.13
CA LEU A 114 7.18 -6.47 -9.81
C LEU A 114 6.51 -6.55 -11.19
N ARG A 115 5.29 -6.05 -11.33
CA ARG A 115 4.58 -6.00 -12.62
C ARG A 115 5.32 -5.11 -13.62
N ARG A 116 5.79 -3.93 -13.19
CA ARG A 116 6.58 -3.02 -14.04
C ARG A 116 7.91 -3.67 -14.47
N ALA A 117 8.63 -4.26 -13.54
CA ALA A 117 9.89 -4.95 -13.85
C ALA A 117 9.68 -6.08 -14.87
N ARG A 118 8.63 -6.90 -14.71
CA ARG A 118 8.30 -7.97 -15.66
C ARG A 118 7.87 -7.44 -17.02
N ALA A 119 7.12 -6.33 -17.05
CA ALA A 119 6.72 -5.70 -18.30
C ALA A 119 7.95 -5.17 -19.05
N LEU A 120 8.87 -4.51 -18.36
CA LEU A 120 10.13 -4.03 -18.94
C LEU A 120 10.98 -5.21 -19.47
N ASP A 121 11.17 -6.25 -18.68
CA ASP A 121 11.91 -7.45 -19.08
C ASP A 121 11.28 -8.09 -20.33
N GLY A 122 9.96 -8.19 -20.38
CA GLY A 122 9.23 -8.69 -21.55
C GLY A 122 9.47 -7.85 -22.82
N TRP A 123 9.61 -6.53 -22.69
CA TRP A 123 9.98 -5.65 -23.80
C TRP A 123 11.43 -5.84 -24.22
N LEU A 124 12.36 -5.87 -23.28
CA LEU A 124 13.79 -6.00 -23.58
C LEU A 124 14.13 -7.37 -24.16
N CYS A 125 13.49 -8.44 -23.68
CA CYS A 125 13.69 -9.79 -24.20
C CYS A 125 13.13 -9.99 -25.60
N SER A 126 12.02 -9.36 -25.97
CA SER A 126 11.46 -9.48 -27.32
C SER A 126 12.26 -8.71 -28.37
N GLY A 127 12.92 -7.64 -27.94
CA GLY A 127 13.61 -6.72 -28.87
C GLY A 127 12.64 -5.87 -29.72
N ASP A 128 11.34 -6.03 -29.53
CA ASP A 128 10.33 -5.29 -30.28
C ASP A 128 10.22 -3.86 -29.72
N ARG A 129 10.06 -2.88 -30.60
CA ARG A 129 9.74 -1.51 -30.19
C ARG A 129 8.24 -1.25 -30.19
N PHE A 130 7.48 -1.98 -31.01
CA PHE A 130 6.03 -1.86 -31.15
C PHE A 130 5.39 -3.24 -31.15
N ARG A 131 4.26 -3.37 -30.45
CA ARG A 131 3.45 -4.59 -30.46
C ARG A 131 1.96 -4.29 -30.37
N LEU A 132 1.14 -5.17 -30.95
CA LEU A 132 -0.31 -5.15 -30.75
C LEU A 132 -0.66 -6.10 -29.63
N GLU A 133 -1.48 -5.64 -28.70
CA GLU A 133 -1.87 -6.41 -27.51
C GLU A 133 -3.32 -6.13 -27.12
N GLU A 134 -4.05 -7.17 -26.76
CA GLU A 134 -5.38 -7.02 -26.18
C GLU A 134 -5.27 -6.55 -24.73
N CYS A 135 -5.89 -5.41 -24.44
CA CYS A 135 -5.93 -4.84 -23.09
C CYS A 135 -7.33 -4.89 -22.51
N ALA A 136 -7.41 -5.26 -21.24
CA ALA A 136 -8.66 -5.18 -20.49
C ALA A 136 -9.02 -3.72 -20.16
N GLU A 137 -10.31 -3.50 -19.83
CA GLU A 137 -10.76 -2.22 -19.27
C GLU A 137 -9.98 -1.88 -17.99
N ALA A 138 -9.56 -0.63 -17.88
CA ALA A 138 -8.95 -0.07 -16.69
C ALA A 138 -9.58 1.28 -16.35
N ARG A 139 -9.71 1.58 -15.05
CA ARG A 139 -10.31 2.81 -14.56
C ARG A 139 -9.29 3.61 -13.78
N PHE A 140 -9.30 4.90 -14.01
CA PHE A 140 -8.37 5.83 -13.41
C PHE A 140 -9.10 7.04 -12.84
N ARG A 141 -8.52 7.65 -11.83
CA ARG A 141 -8.86 8.99 -11.39
C ARG A 141 -7.93 9.96 -12.10
N ASP A 142 -8.49 10.94 -12.80
CA ASP A 142 -7.74 11.94 -13.57
C ASP A 142 -7.37 13.14 -12.71
N ILE A 143 -6.13 13.59 -12.92
CA ILE A 143 -5.58 14.83 -12.37
C ILE A 143 -5.09 15.64 -13.54
N ASP A 144 -5.74 16.75 -13.81
CA ASP A 144 -5.35 17.66 -14.89
C ASP A 144 -4.03 18.35 -14.54
N LEU A 145 -3.02 18.14 -15.36
CA LEU A 145 -1.70 18.76 -15.28
C LEU A 145 -1.46 19.77 -16.41
N SER A 146 -2.42 20.00 -17.31
CA SER A 146 -2.26 20.89 -18.47
C SER A 146 -1.87 22.31 -18.06
N CYS A 147 -2.36 22.78 -16.90
CA CYS A 147 -2.02 24.10 -16.38
C CYS A 147 -0.55 24.21 -15.92
N ALA A 148 0.11 23.12 -15.58
CA ALA A 148 1.52 23.14 -15.18
C ALA A 148 2.44 23.41 -16.38
N PHE A 149 2.04 23.02 -17.57
CA PHE A 149 2.80 23.21 -18.83
C PHE A 149 2.46 24.50 -19.58
N ALA A 150 1.38 25.20 -19.18
CA ALA A 150 0.90 26.42 -19.87
C ALA A 150 1.69 27.69 -19.53
N LYS A 151 2.51 27.69 -18.47
CA LYS A 151 3.26 28.87 -18.01
C LYS A 151 4.70 28.85 -18.52
N LYS A 152 4.98 29.67 -19.52
CA LYS A 152 6.25 29.72 -20.25
C LYS A 152 7.43 30.43 -19.53
N ASP A 153 7.26 31.01 -18.32
CA ASP A 153 8.22 31.96 -17.75
C ASP A 153 8.80 31.62 -16.38
N SER A 154 8.67 30.39 -15.88
CA SER A 154 9.26 30.00 -14.61
C SER A 154 10.32 28.90 -14.78
N ALA A 155 11.39 28.96 -13.97
CA ALA A 155 12.49 28.01 -14.03
C ALA A 155 11.99 26.56 -13.83
N ALA A 156 12.49 25.61 -14.63
CA ALA A 156 12.05 24.21 -14.67
C ALA A 156 11.92 23.51 -13.28
N ALA A 157 12.78 23.87 -12.31
CA ALA A 157 12.69 23.41 -10.93
C ALA A 157 11.41 23.91 -10.20
N SER A 158 10.90 25.10 -10.57
CA SER A 158 9.66 25.66 -10.00
C SER A 158 8.42 24.94 -10.54
N GLU A 159 8.46 24.48 -11.78
CA GLU A 159 7.32 23.77 -12.43
C GLU A 159 7.18 22.33 -11.92
N ALA A 160 8.30 21.62 -11.80
CA ALA A 160 8.32 20.30 -11.18
C ALA A 160 7.86 20.37 -9.71
N GLN A 161 8.28 21.38 -8.97
CA GLN A 161 7.85 21.62 -7.59
C GLN A 161 6.36 21.96 -7.53
N GLN A 162 5.85 22.81 -8.43
CA GLN A 162 4.41 23.12 -8.50
C GLN A 162 3.57 21.88 -8.83
N ALA A 163 4.02 21.01 -9.73
CA ALA A 163 3.34 19.74 -10.01
C ALA A 163 3.33 18.83 -8.78
N ILE A 164 4.46 18.73 -8.08
CA ILE A 164 4.58 17.99 -6.81
C ILE A 164 3.68 18.63 -5.74
N ASP A 165 3.64 19.96 -5.64
CA ASP A 165 2.82 20.68 -4.67
C ASP A 165 1.32 20.48 -4.96
N ILE A 166 0.91 20.53 -6.23
CA ILE A 166 -0.46 20.22 -6.66
C ILE A 166 -0.81 18.76 -6.33
N LEU A 167 0.08 17.83 -6.60
CA LEU A 167 -0.09 16.43 -6.26
C LEU A 167 -0.16 16.24 -4.74
N THR A 168 0.70 16.92 -3.99
CA THR A 168 0.78 16.87 -2.53
C THR A 168 -0.41 17.56 -1.87
N GLU A 169 -0.81 18.75 -2.33
CA GLU A 169 -1.93 19.53 -1.79
C GLU A 169 -3.28 18.87 -2.06
N ARG A 170 -3.45 18.30 -3.26
CA ARG A 170 -4.72 17.71 -3.70
C ARG A 170 -4.92 16.28 -3.25
N TYR A 171 -3.84 15.54 -3.04
CA TYR A 171 -3.85 14.12 -2.66
C TYR A 171 -3.26 13.87 -1.29
N GLY A 172 -2.70 14.92 -0.67
CA GLY A 172 -2.09 14.92 0.64
C GLY A 172 -0.99 13.86 0.77
N THR A 173 0.15 14.22 1.27
CA THR A 173 1.01 13.27 1.99
C THR A 173 0.35 12.95 3.32
N THR A 174 -0.91 12.51 3.29
CA THR A 174 -1.43 11.85 4.45
C THR A 174 -0.66 10.54 4.57
N PRO A 175 -0.37 10.08 5.79
CA PRO A 175 0.23 8.75 6.01
C PRO A 175 -0.57 7.62 5.32
N ASP A 176 -1.77 7.92 4.83
CA ASP A 176 -2.68 7.02 4.14
C ASP A 176 -2.57 7.02 2.60
N THR A 177 -2.04 8.07 1.99
CA THR A 177 -1.60 8.05 0.59
C THR A 177 -0.12 7.70 0.57
N ASP A 178 0.20 6.43 0.74
CA ASP A 178 1.54 5.95 0.43
C ASP A 178 1.82 6.34 -1.02
N GLY A 179 2.92 7.07 -1.26
CA GLY A 179 3.42 7.41 -2.60
C GLY A 179 3.64 6.20 -3.52
N ALA A 180 3.39 5.02 -3.00
CA ALA A 180 3.30 3.73 -3.65
C ALA A 180 2.16 3.58 -4.66
N GLU A 181 1.09 4.37 -4.56
CA GLU A 181 0.00 4.40 -5.54
C GLU A 181 0.29 5.38 -6.69
N LEU A 182 1.30 6.22 -6.57
CA LEU A 182 1.82 7.03 -7.67
C LEU A 182 2.57 6.12 -8.67
N GLN A 183 1.84 5.30 -9.38
CA GLN A 183 2.32 4.82 -10.67
C GLN A 183 2.36 6.04 -11.56
N ASN A 184 3.51 6.31 -12.16
CA ASN A 184 3.64 7.35 -13.19
C ASN A 184 2.87 6.88 -14.43
N ILE A 185 1.55 7.01 -14.36
CA ILE A 185 0.61 6.75 -15.46
C ILE A 185 0.07 8.10 -15.90
N TYR A 186 0.20 8.38 -17.17
CA TYR A 186 -0.29 9.61 -17.76
C TYR A 186 -1.27 9.29 -18.87
N ARG A 187 -2.20 10.22 -19.10
CA ARG A 187 -3.15 10.21 -20.21
C ARG A 187 -2.98 11.47 -21.04
N ILE A 188 -2.94 11.29 -22.31
CA ILE A 188 -2.99 12.37 -23.31
C ILE A 188 -4.28 12.21 -24.08
N GLY A 189 -5.09 13.26 -24.13
CA GLY A 189 -6.34 13.26 -24.88
C GLY A 189 -6.09 12.99 -26.35
N ARG A 190 -6.98 12.22 -26.98
CA ARG A 190 -6.88 11.84 -28.39
C ARG A 190 -6.71 13.06 -29.31
N ALA A 191 -7.45 14.14 -29.07
CA ALA A 191 -7.38 15.34 -29.89
C ALA A 191 -6.00 16.02 -29.77
N ALA A 192 -5.46 16.11 -28.55
CA ALA A 192 -4.14 16.66 -28.26
C ALA A 192 -3.02 15.81 -28.91
N PHE A 193 -3.14 14.50 -28.86
CA PHE A 193 -2.23 13.58 -29.54
C PHE A 193 -2.25 13.77 -31.07
N LEU A 194 -3.43 13.88 -31.69
CA LEU A 194 -3.58 14.04 -33.13
C LEU A 194 -3.10 15.41 -33.61
N SER A 195 -3.32 16.48 -32.84
CA SER A 195 -2.88 17.83 -33.19
C SER A 195 -1.37 18.04 -33.05
N GLY A 196 -0.67 17.14 -32.35
CA GLY A 196 0.76 17.28 -32.07
C GLY A 196 1.06 18.14 -30.84
N HIS A 197 0.04 18.48 -30.05
CA HIS A 197 0.14 19.32 -28.86
C HIS A 197 -0.32 18.56 -27.61
N PRO A 198 0.44 17.51 -27.17
CA PRO A 198 0.06 16.65 -26.06
C PRO A 198 -0.09 17.41 -24.73
N GLU A 199 0.59 18.53 -24.58
CA GLU A 199 0.55 19.40 -23.40
C GLU A 199 -0.83 20.04 -23.17
N THR A 200 -1.70 20.10 -24.17
CA THR A 200 -3.01 20.75 -24.09
C THR A 200 -4.07 19.92 -23.39
N ASP A 201 -3.88 18.62 -23.28
CA ASP A 201 -4.78 17.68 -22.59
C ASP A 201 -3.95 16.55 -21.98
N PHE A 202 -3.21 16.88 -20.90
CA PHE A 202 -2.30 15.99 -20.22
C PHE A 202 -2.69 15.78 -18.75
N HIS A 203 -2.86 14.55 -18.36
CA HIS A 203 -3.36 14.17 -17.05
C HIS A 203 -2.48 13.11 -16.39
N ALA A 204 -2.28 13.24 -15.08
CA ALA A 204 -1.81 12.10 -14.28
C ALA A 204 -3.01 11.21 -13.93
N CYS A 205 -2.79 9.91 -13.94
CA CYS A 205 -3.82 8.90 -13.75
C CYS A 205 -3.50 8.01 -12.54
N LEU A 206 -4.41 7.96 -11.57
CA LEU A 206 -4.33 7.05 -10.44
C LEU A 206 -5.23 5.84 -10.69
N PRO A 207 -4.70 4.61 -10.65
CA PRO A 207 -5.51 3.40 -10.83
C PRO A 207 -6.62 3.30 -9.77
N LEU A 208 -7.83 3.01 -10.20
CA LEU A 208 -8.98 2.81 -9.31
C LEU A 208 -9.31 1.33 -9.17
N ALA A 209 -9.69 0.91 -7.97
CA ALA A 209 -10.25 -0.41 -7.75
C ALA A 209 -11.61 -0.54 -8.50
N LYS A 210 -11.94 -1.74 -8.97
CA LYS A 210 -13.19 -2.01 -9.75
C LYS A 210 -14.49 -1.54 -9.07
N ARG A 211 -14.50 -1.31 -7.75
CA ARG A 211 -15.67 -0.90 -6.96
C ARG A 211 -15.52 0.50 -6.33
N TYR A 212 -14.78 1.38 -6.97
CA TYR A 212 -14.65 2.74 -6.46
C TYR A 212 -15.92 3.55 -6.75
N ASN A 213 -16.55 4.09 -5.70
CA ASN A 213 -17.78 4.91 -5.78
C ASN A 213 -17.55 6.38 -5.38
N GLY A 214 -16.31 6.86 -5.39
CA GLY A 214 -15.98 8.24 -4.99
C GLY A 214 -16.33 9.27 -6.06
N ASN A 215 -16.61 10.51 -5.63
CA ASN A 215 -16.80 11.66 -6.50
C ASN A 215 -15.42 12.15 -7.00
N GLY A 216 -15.25 12.22 -8.31
CA GLY A 216 -14.04 12.76 -8.95
C GLY A 216 -14.06 12.47 -10.46
N ASN A 217 -13.23 13.17 -11.22
CA ASN A 217 -13.07 12.90 -12.63
C ASN A 217 -12.50 11.48 -12.81
N GLN A 218 -13.25 10.65 -13.50
CA GLN A 218 -12.85 9.28 -13.80
C GLN A 218 -12.65 9.13 -15.29
N THR A 219 -11.56 8.51 -15.67
CA THR A 219 -11.28 8.09 -17.04
C THR A 219 -11.30 6.56 -17.12
N VAL A 220 -11.87 6.07 -18.20
CA VAL A 220 -11.91 4.66 -18.51
C VAL A 220 -11.05 4.40 -19.73
N ARG A 221 -10.00 3.60 -19.56
CA ARG A 221 -9.30 2.97 -20.67
C ARG A 221 -10.14 1.77 -21.12
N ALA A 222 -10.83 1.91 -22.25
CA ALA A 222 -11.71 0.86 -22.76
C ALA A 222 -10.94 -0.42 -23.09
N ALA A 223 -11.59 -1.59 -23.00
CA ALA A 223 -11.01 -2.83 -23.49
C ALA A 223 -10.86 -2.80 -25.03
N GLY A 224 -9.89 -3.56 -25.55
CA GLY A 224 -9.66 -3.71 -26.98
C GLY A 224 -8.21 -3.85 -27.35
N THR A 225 -7.92 -3.82 -28.65
CA THR A 225 -6.57 -3.91 -29.22
C THR A 225 -5.86 -2.58 -29.07
N TYR A 226 -4.65 -2.61 -28.54
CA TYR A 226 -3.78 -1.45 -28.36
C TYR A 226 -2.49 -1.63 -29.15
N LEU A 227 -2.09 -0.58 -29.86
CA LEU A 227 -0.71 -0.45 -30.31
C LEU A 227 0.11 0.08 -29.14
N LYS A 228 1.06 -0.71 -28.70
CA LYS A 228 2.00 -0.37 -27.63
C LYS A 228 3.37 -0.08 -28.20
N TRP A 229 4.05 0.89 -27.64
CA TRP A 229 5.37 1.35 -28.00
C TRP A 229 6.25 1.49 -26.75
N LEU A 230 7.43 0.88 -26.79
CA LEU A 230 8.46 1.13 -25.76
C LEU A 230 9.26 2.38 -26.18
N ARG A 231 8.96 3.50 -25.55
CA ARG A 231 9.73 4.73 -25.67
C ARG A 231 10.90 4.69 -24.71
N THR A 232 12.05 5.15 -25.18
CA THR A 232 13.28 5.24 -24.40
C THR A 232 13.74 6.69 -24.42
N THR A 233 13.92 7.28 -23.24
CA THR A 233 14.40 8.66 -23.05
C THR A 233 15.52 8.69 -22.01
N CYS A 234 16.26 9.80 -21.93
CA CYS A 234 17.22 10.02 -20.86
C CYS A 234 16.61 10.97 -19.83
N ILE A 235 16.82 10.72 -18.54
CA ILE A 235 16.33 11.59 -17.47
C ILE A 235 16.81 13.03 -17.65
N ALA A 236 18.06 13.23 -18.08
CA ALA A 236 18.61 14.56 -18.32
C ALA A 236 17.85 15.32 -19.41
N ASP A 237 17.35 14.61 -20.44
CA ASP A 237 16.56 15.20 -21.52
C ASP A 237 15.13 15.54 -21.04
N GLU A 238 14.55 14.72 -20.14
CA GLU A 238 13.21 14.98 -19.58
C GLU A 238 13.21 16.14 -18.57
N LEU A 239 14.22 16.24 -17.71
CA LEU A 239 14.33 17.33 -16.72
C LEU A 239 14.81 18.65 -17.29
N GLY A 240 15.53 18.63 -18.43
CA GLY A 240 15.98 19.84 -19.12
C GLY A 240 14.92 20.46 -20.02
N ALA A 241 13.86 19.72 -20.34
CA ALA A 241 12.79 20.18 -21.20
C ALA A 241 11.66 20.78 -20.33
N SER A 242 11.61 22.10 -20.22
CA SER A 242 10.47 22.85 -19.64
C SER A 242 9.17 22.71 -20.45
N THR A 243 9.19 21.88 -21.49
CA THR A 243 8.06 21.61 -22.39
C THR A 243 8.16 20.16 -22.86
N PHE A 244 7.02 19.53 -23.13
CA PHE A 244 6.98 18.27 -23.87
C PHE A 244 7.94 18.34 -25.05
N PRO A 245 8.86 17.37 -25.24
CA PRO A 245 9.77 17.39 -26.38
C PRO A 245 8.94 17.45 -27.67
N HIS A 246 9.21 18.45 -28.52
CA HIS A 246 8.57 18.51 -29.81
C HIS A 246 8.76 17.18 -30.53
N GLY A 247 7.65 16.59 -31.00
CA GLY A 247 7.70 15.30 -31.67
C GLY A 247 7.74 14.06 -30.76
N ALA A 248 7.49 14.21 -29.46
CA ALA A 248 7.52 13.10 -28.49
C ALA A 248 6.74 11.84 -28.93
N TYR A 249 5.71 12.01 -29.77
CA TYR A 249 4.86 10.91 -30.25
C TYR A 249 4.93 10.73 -31.79
N ASP A 250 5.84 11.40 -32.49
CA ASP A 250 5.93 11.30 -33.95
C ASP A 250 6.27 9.88 -34.44
N GLU A 251 7.03 9.15 -33.64
CA GLU A 251 7.35 7.76 -33.95
C GLU A 251 6.11 6.87 -33.85
N LEU A 252 5.28 7.06 -32.83
CA LEU A 252 4.01 6.36 -32.69
C LEU A 252 3.04 6.70 -33.80
N ARG A 253 2.93 7.99 -34.20
CA ARG A 253 2.08 8.42 -35.32
C ARG A 253 2.52 7.79 -36.63
N ARG A 254 3.82 7.82 -36.93
CA ARG A 254 4.38 7.18 -38.14
C ARG A 254 4.11 5.67 -38.18
N GLU A 255 4.17 5.01 -37.01
CA GLU A 255 3.88 3.59 -36.95
C GLU A 255 2.38 3.26 -37.11
N LEU A 256 1.49 4.11 -36.59
CA LEU A 256 0.05 4.02 -36.86
C LEU A 256 -0.23 4.14 -38.35
N ASP A 257 0.34 5.16 -39.02
CA ASP A 257 0.18 5.37 -40.45
C ASP A 257 0.74 4.20 -41.26
N ARG A 258 1.92 3.71 -40.90
CA ARG A 258 2.57 2.56 -41.58
C ARG A 258 1.73 1.28 -41.51
N ARG A 259 1.03 1.07 -40.38
CA ARG A 259 0.12 -0.08 -40.18
C ARG A 259 -1.29 0.16 -40.66
N ASN A 260 -1.62 1.36 -41.12
CA ASN A 260 -2.95 1.78 -41.48
C ASN A 260 -3.96 1.61 -40.31
N LEU A 261 -3.53 1.98 -39.10
CA LEU A 261 -4.32 1.89 -37.86
C LEU A 261 -4.80 3.26 -37.45
N ALA A 262 -6.09 3.37 -37.11
CA ALA A 262 -6.67 4.59 -36.60
C ALA A 262 -6.67 4.62 -35.05
N PRO A 263 -6.18 5.69 -34.38
CA PRO A 263 -6.32 5.82 -32.94
C PRO A 263 -7.78 6.06 -32.55
N LEU A 264 -8.35 5.16 -31.75
CA LEU A 264 -9.76 5.19 -31.33
C LEU A 264 -10.00 5.84 -29.96
N GLY A 265 -8.93 6.15 -29.22
CA GLY A 265 -9.04 6.69 -27.86
C GLY A 265 -7.81 7.48 -27.47
N ASP A 266 -7.75 7.82 -26.18
CA ASP A 266 -6.63 8.52 -25.58
C ASP A 266 -5.36 7.66 -25.56
N VAL A 267 -4.22 8.33 -25.50
CA VAL A 267 -2.92 7.71 -25.31
C VAL A 267 -2.65 7.58 -23.82
N PHE A 268 -2.14 6.42 -23.41
CA PHE A 268 -1.72 6.18 -22.04
C PHE A 268 -0.23 5.89 -22.00
N GLU A 269 0.44 6.49 -21.05
CA GLU A 269 1.86 6.26 -20.75
C GLU A 269 1.99 5.60 -19.39
N ILE A 270 2.84 4.58 -19.30
CA ILE A 270 3.19 3.91 -18.06
C ILE A 270 4.71 3.87 -17.97
N GLU A 271 5.26 4.55 -17.00
CA GLU A 271 6.68 4.49 -16.75
C GLU A 271 7.06 3.12 -16.17
N LEU A 272 7.97 2.41 -16.83
CA LEU A 272 8.44 1.09 -16.45
C LEU A 272 9.76 1.12 -15.67
N SER A 273 10.54 2.20 -15.78
CA SER A 273 11.83 2.33 -15.11
C SER A 273 11.71 2.22 -13.58
N LEU A 274 12.71 1.59 -13.01
CA LEU A 274 12.94 1.54 -11.56
C LEU A 274 14.18 2.37 -11.32
N TYR A 275 14.02 3.60 -10.85
CA TYR A 275 15.14 4.53 -10.66
C TYR A 275 16.16 4.04 -9.64
N SER A 276 17.44 4.10 -9.98
CA SER A 276 18.56 3.85 -9.08
C SER A 276 19.16 5.15 -8.50
N GLY A 277 18.68 6.31 -8.97
CA GLY A 277 19.17 7.63 -8.54
C GLY A 277 20.31 8.19 -9.39
N ASP A 278 20.69 7.53 -10.48
CA ASP A 278 21.62 8.07 -11.48
C ASP A 278 20.83 8.84 -12.55
N TRP A 279 21.09 10.14 -12.65
CA TRP A 279 20.44 11.06 -13.59
C TRP A 279 20.76 10.78 -15.06
N THR A 280 21.73 9.91 -15.34
CA THR A 280 22.11 9.46 -16.69
C THR A 280 21.35 8.22 -17.13
N GLU A 281 20.48 7.69 -16.25
CA GLU A 281 19.74 6.47 -16.57
C GLU A 281 18.71 6.66 -17.67
N THR A 282 18.57 5.59 -18.44
CA THR A 282 17.55 5.47 -19.45
C THR A 282 16.18 5.24 -18.83
N VAL A 283 15.23 6.10 -19.17
CA VAL A 283 13.83 5.94 -18.81
C VAL A 283 13.11 5.13 -19.87
N TYR A 284 12.41 4.09 -19.44
CA TYR A 284 11.56 3.26 -20.29
C TYR A 284 10.10 3.55 -19.99
N THR A 285 9.38 3.96 -21.02
CA THR A 285 7.95 4.27 -20.93
C THR A 285 7.16 3.41 -21.91
N GLU A 286 6.20 2.64 -21.44
CA GLU A 286 5.23 1.99 -22.31
C GLU A 286 4.15 3.00 -22.68
N VAL A 287 4.10 3.36 -23.97
CA VAL A 287 3.06 4.23 -24.54
C VAL A 287 2.06 3.35 -25.25
N SER A 288 0.77 3.56 -25.02
CA SER A 288 -0.28 2.72 -25.61
C SER A 288 -1.44 3.55 -26.14
N VAL A 289 -1.97 3.20 -27.30
CA VAL A 289 -3.15 3.80 -27.91
C VAL A 289 -4.06 2.70 -28.45
N ARG A 290 -5.37 2.83 -28.15
CA ARG A 290 -6.36 1.90 -28.71
C ARG A 290 -6.51 2.14 -30.20
N VAL A 291 -6.57 1.04 -30.97
CA VAL A 291 -6.60 1.06 -32.43
C VAL A 291 -7.77 0.24 -32.98
N GLY A 292 -8.16 0.57 -34.22
CA GLY A 292 -9.14 -0.17 -35.02
C GLY A 292 -8.85 -0.06 -36.49
#